data_cdcf7d67cad44b22ead19bb558d3e571
#
_entry.id   cdcf7d67cad44b22ead19bb558d3e571
#
_cell.length_a   1.000
_cell.length_b   1.000
_cell.length_c   1.000
_cell.angle_alpha   90.00
_cell.angle_beta   90.00
_cell.angle_gamma   90.00
#
_symmetry.space_group_name_H-M   'P 1'
#
loop_
_entity.id
_entity.type
_entity.pdbx_description
1 polymer ?
#
loop_
_entity_poly.entity_id
_entity_poly.type
_entity_poly.pdbx_seq_one_letter_code
_entity_poly.pdbx_strand_id
1 'polypeptide(L)'
;PNTVSSELFDRLAIANDASHYLLMPSLVAQPTNASQIAEIFKVITNHDLGITFRSGGTSLSGQSVTDSLLVDTRRNFKEIAVLENGLKVRVQPGVTVNRVNASLRKYGRKLGPDPASEIACTIGGVIANNSSGMACGTEFNTYKTLSSLVFVLPSGTLIDSSQKDADD
;
A
#
# COMPACT_ATOMS: atom_id res chain seq x y z
N PRO A 1 -3.35 21.48 -5.38
CA PRO A 1 -3.01 20.53 -6.44
C PRO A 1 -4.13 19.51 -6.53
N ASN A 2 -4.65 19.28 -7.75
CA ASN A 2 -5.70 18.29 -7.97
C ASN A 2 -5.16 16.90 -7.63
N THR A 3 -5.65 16.30 -6.56
CA THR A 3 -5.32 14.93 -6.15
C THR A 3 -6.19 13.89 -6.86
N VAL A 4 -7.16 14.30 -7.68
CA VAL A 4 -8.05 13.45 -8.47
C VAL A 4 -7.97 13.85 -9.93
N SER A 5 -7.85 12.87 -10.82
CA SER A 5 -7.78 13.05 -12.28
C SER A 5 -8.81 12.17 -12.99
N SER A 6 -9.46 12.71 -14.00
CA SER A 6 -10.28 11.99 -14.99
C SER A 6 -9.60 11.92 -16.36
N GLU A 7 -8.39 12.45 -16.49
CA GLU A 7 -7.66 12.51 -17.74
C GLU A 7 -7.35 11.11 -18.29
N LEU A 8 -7.55 10.94 -19.58
CA LEU A 8 -7.37 9.64 -20.24
C LEU A 8 -5.99 9.04 -20.02
N PHE A 9 -4.95 9.88 -20.08
CA PHE A 9 -3.57 9.42 -19.92
C PHE A 9 -3.31 8.87 -18.51
N ASP A 10 -3.77 9.54 -17.46
CA ASP A 10 -3.62 9.10 -16.08
C ASP A 10 -4.34 7.79 -15.83
N ARG A 11 -5.53 7.61 -16.40
CA ARG A 11 -6.35 6.42 -16.29
C ARG A 11 -5.74 5.22 -17.03
N LEU A 12 -5.23 5.44 -18.26
CA LEU A 12 -4.58 4.40 -19.05
C LEU A 12 -3.26 3.94 -18.43
N ALA A 13 -2.49 4.83 -17.83
CA ALA A 13 -1.20 4.51 -17.20
C ALA A 13 -1.29 3.47 -16.07
N ILE A 14 -2.48 3.27 -15.51
CA ILE A 14 -2.73 2.36 -14.39
C ILE A 14 -3.90 1.40 -14.64
N ALA A 15 -4.32 1.22 -15.89
CA ALA A 15 -5.42 0.34 -16.27
C ALA A 15 -5.07 -1.15 -16.20
N ASN A 16 -3.80 -1.50 -16.08
CA ASN A 16 -3.30 -2.87 -15.98
C ASN A 16 -2.43 -3.06 -14.73
N ASP A 17 -2.33 -4.28 -14.25
CA ASP A 17 -1.35 -4.73 -13.25
C ASP A 17 -0.53 -5.91 -13.83
N ALA A 18 0.04 -6.77 -13.02
CA ALA A 18 0.77 -7.95 -13.50
C ALA A 18 -0.16 -9.12 -13.87
N SER A 19 -1.47 -8.95 -13.79
CA SER A 19 -2.47 -9.95 -14.20
C SER A 19 -2.79 -9.86 -15.69
N HIS A 20 -3.75 -10.67 -16.13
CA HIS A 20 -4.31 -10.62 -17.49
C HIS A 20 -5.45 -9.61 -17.65
N TYR A 21 -5.85 -8.93 -16.59
CA TYR A 21 -6.96 -7.99 -16.63
C TYR A 21 -6.52 -6.61 -17.13
N LEU A 22 -7.40 -5.99 -17.90
CA LEU A 22 -7.30 -4.60 -18.32
C LEU A 22 -8.62 -3.91 -17.96
N LEU A 23 -8.61 -3.11 -16.90
CA LEU A 23 -9.76 -2.35 -16.45
C LEU A 23 -9.34 -0.88 -16.29
N MET A 24 -9.92 -0.02 -17.11
CA MET A 24 -9.61 1.40 -17.07
C MET A 24 -10.46 2.08 -16.00
N PRO A 25 -9.85 2.64 -14.95
CA PRO A 25 -10.58 3.31 -13.89
C PRO A 25 -11.34 4.53 -14.42
N SER A 26 -12.51 4.81 -13.86
CA SER A 26 -13.27 6.03 -14.16
C SER A 26 -12.55 7.28 -13.64
N LEU A 27 -11.93 7.18 -12.48
CA LEU A 27 -11.17 8.25 -11.81
C LEU A 27 -9.91 7.69 -11.16
N VAL A 28 -8.88 8.52 -11.07
CA VAL A 28 -7.62 8.23 -10.36
C VAL A 28 -7.42 9.25 -9.26
N ALA A 29 -7.31 8.79 -8.01
CA ALA A 29 -6.94 9.63 -6.88
C ALA A 29 -5.50 9.37 -6.43
N GLN A 30 -4.76 10.42 -6.14
CA GLN A 30 -3.36 10.38 -5.68
C GLN A 30 -3.21 11.15 -4.36
N PRO A 31 -3.79 10.65 -3.25
CA PRO A 31 -3.74 11.33 -1.96
C PRO A 31 -2.31 11.50 -1.48
N THR A 32 -2.07 12.55 -0.70
CA THR A 32 -0.75 12.87 -0.13
C THR A 32 -0.61 12.51 1.34
N ASN A 33 -1.75 12.25 2.01
CA ASN A 33 -1.79 11.90 3.44
C ASN A 33 -3.04 11.09 3.79
N ALA A 34 -3.07 10.55 5.01
CA ALA A 34 -4.17 9.70 5.47
C ALA A 34 -5.51 10.46 5.62
N SER A 35 -5.48 11.76 5.93
CA SER A 35 -6.71 12.56 6.03
C SER A 35 -7.43 12.67 4.69
N GLN A 36 -6.70 12.81 3.59
CA GLN A 36 -7.30 12.79 2.25
C GLN A 36 -7.90 11.42 1.90
N ILE A 37 -7.30 10.32 2.37
CA ILE A 37 -7.89 8.98 2.22
C ILE A 37 -9.20 8.89 3.01
N ALA A 38 -9.24 9.42 4.24
CA ALA A 38 -10.46 9.47 5.05
C ALA A 38 -11.59 10.28 4.37
N GLU A 39 -11.25 11.41 3.75
CA GLU A 39 -12.22 12.20 2.96
C GLU A 39 -12.72 11.43 1.73
N ILE A 40 -11.84 10.73 1.02
CA ILE A 40 -12.24 9.88 -0.12
C ILE A 40 -13.25 8.82 0.34
N PHE A 41 -12.98 8.13 1.46
CA PHE A 41 -13.93 7.13 2.00
C PHE A 41 -15.30 7.73 2.31
N LYS A 42 -15.36 8.90 2.94
CA LYS A 42 -16.63 9.60 3.23
C LYS A 42 -17.41 9.90 1.95
N VAL A 43 -16.74 10.37 0.90
CA VAL A 43 -17.37 10.68 -0.38
C VAL A 43 -17.91 9.41 -1.04
N ILE A 44 -17.11 8.35 -1.17
CA ILE A 44 -17.53 7.14 -1.85
C ILE A 44 -18.66 6.42 -1.13
N THR A 45 -18.64 6.39 0.21
CA THR A 45 -19.70 5.79 1.02
C THR A 45 -21.06 6.49 0.79
N ASN A 46 -21.04 7.82 0.66
CA ASN A 46 -22.24 8.60 0.42
C ASN A 46 -22.81 8.45 -1.01
N HIS A 47 -22.01 7.95 -1.96
CA HIS A 47 -22.40 7.85 -3.37
C HIS A 47 -22.43 6.39 -3.90
N ASP A 48 -22.25 5.41 -3.03
CA ASP A 48 -22.21 3.97 -3.40
C ASP A 48 -21.23 3.67 -4.55
N LEU A 49 -20.03 4.27 -4.48
CA LEU A 49 -18.99 4.11 -5.49
C LEU A 49 -17.98 3.02 -5.07
N GLY A 50 -17.57 2.21 -6.03
CA GLY A 50 -16.48 1.26 -5.85
C GLY A 50 -15.12 1.99 -5.67
N ILE A 51 -14.26 1.42 -4.83
CA ILE A 51 -12.90 1.92 -4.62
C ILE A 51 -11.91 0.76 -4.67
N THR A 52 -10.77 0.99 -5.31
CA THR A 52 -9.65 0.06 -5.32
C THR A 52 -8.36 0.81 -5.01
N PHE A 53 -7.61 0.29 -4.06
CA PHE A 53 -6.27 0.81 -3.76
C PHE A 53 -5.22 0.13 -4.61
N ARG A 54 -4.31 0.92 -5.16
CA ARG A 54 -3.17 0.44 -5.91
C ARG A 54 -1.88 0.99 -5.33
N SER A 55 -0.91 0.13 -5.19
CA SER A 55 0.44 0.47 -4.80
C SER A 55 1.42 -0.05 -5.85
N GLY A 56 2.11 -1.18 -5.67
CA GLY A 56 3.05 -1.70 -6.66
C GLY A 56 2.44 -2.18 -7.98
N GLY A 57 1.18 -2.61 -7.95
CA GLY A 57 0.52 -3.19 -9.13
C GLY A 57 1.10 -4.54 -9.57
N THR A 58 1.65 -5.30 -8.63
CA THR A 58 2.28 -6.61 -8.88
C THR A 58 1.35 -7.80 -8.68
N SER A 59 0.06 -7.57 -8.47
CA SER A 59 -0.94 -8.63 -8.36
C SER A 59 -1.05 -9.42 -9.65
N LEU A 60 -1.11 -10.76 -9.54
CA LEU A 60 -1.35 -11.67 -10.64
C LEU A 60 -2.84 -12.01 -10.83
N SER A 61 -3.71 -11.50 -9.94
CA SER A 61 -5.14 -11.82 -9.90
C SER A 61 -6.04 -10.59 -10.07
N GLY A 62 -5.50 -9.44 -10.49
CA GLY A 62 -6.29 -8.25 -10.80
C GLY A 62 -6.79 -7.46 -9.59
N GLN A 63 -6.22 -7.66 -8.39
CA GLN A 63 -6.69 -6.95 -7.18
C GLN A 63 -6.41 -5.44 -7.20
N SER A 64 -5.54 -4.97 -8.09
CA SER A 64 -5.14 -3.56 -8.17
C SER A 64 -5.66 -2.84 -9.41
N VAL A 65 -6.63 -3.40 -10.11
CA VAL A 65 -7.34 -2.77 -11.24
C VAL A 65 -8.83 -2.66 -10.97
N THR A 66 -9.47 -1.67 -11.57
CA THR A 66 -10.90 -1.37 -11.40
C THR A 66 -11.41 -0.53 -12.56
N ASP A 67 -12.70 -0.52 -12.78
CA ASP A 67 -13.41 0.42 -13.67
C ASP A 67 -14.02 1.63 -12.91
N SER A 68 -13.91 1.65 -11.58
CA SER A 68 -14.43 2.69 -10.69
C SER A 68 -13.33 3.66 -10.24
N LEU A 69 -13.28 4.05 -8.96
CA LEU A 69 -12.24 4.92 -8.40
C LEU A 69 -10.99 4.10 -8.05
N LEU A 70 -9.85 4.44 -8.62
CA LEU A 70 -8.56 3.88 -8.24
C LEU A 70 -7.76 4.89 -7.40
N VAL A 71 -7.28 4.46 -6.23
CA VAL A 71 -6.45 5.26 -5.33
C VAL A 71 -5.00 4.78 -5.43
N ASP A 72 -4.14 5.58 -6.07
CA ASP A 72 -2.70 5.30 -6.19
C ASP A 72 -1.95 5.82 -4.98
N THR A 73 -1.50 4.92 -4.12
CA THR A 73 -0.68 5.24 -2.93
C THR A 73 0.82 5.25 -3.23
N ARG A 74 1.23 4.78 -4.41
CA ARG A 74 2.65 4.66 -4.77
C ARG A 74 3.34 6.02 -4.94
N ARG A 75 2.61 7.04 -5.38
CA ARG A 75 3.21 8.31 -5.79
C ARG A 75 3.70 9.15 -4.61
N ASN A 76 2.92 9.25 -3.57
CA ASN A 76 3.14 10.22 -2.47
C ASN A 76 3.59 9.59 -1.16
N PHE A 77 3.25 8.33 -0.88
CA PHE A 77 3.57 7.65 0.39
C PHE A 77 4.92 6.93 0.32
N LYS A 78 6.03 7.66 0.50
CA LYS A 78 7.39 7.15 0.25
C LYS A 78 8.37 7.30 1.42
N GLU A 79 7.87 7.61 2.61
CA GLU A 79 8.73 7.80 3.77
C GLU A 79 9.18 6.46 4.37
N ILE A 80 10.44 6.46 4.85
CA ILE A 80 11.08 5.35 5.57
C ILE A 80 11.77 5.93 6.79
N ALA A 81 11.48 5.40 7.97
CA ALA A 81 12.20 5.70 9.21
C ALA A 81 12.73 4.40 9.82
N VAL A 82 14.04 4.24 9.85
CA VAL A 82 14.68 3.10 10.52
C VAL A 82 14.79 3.39 12.00
N LEU A 83 14.33 2.48 12.84
CA LEU A 83 14.22 2.60 14.29
C LEU A 83 15.04 1.50 14.97
N GLU A 84 15.40 1.74 16.24
CA GLU A 84 16.03 0.74 17.09
C GLU A 84 17.25 0.04 16.44
N ASN A 85 18.12 0.83 15.79
CA ASN A 85 19.32 0.31 15.10
C ASN A 85 19.00 -0.79 14.06
N GLY A 86 17.90 -0.63 13.33
CA GLY A 86 17.46 -1.55 12.27
C GLY A 86 16.62 -2.73 12.76
N LEU A 87 16.25 -2.79 14.03
CA LEU A 87 15.32 -3.82 14.55
C LEU A 87 13.90 -3.57 14.10
N LYS A 88 13.53 -2.30 13.89
CA LYS A 88 12.23 -1.90 13.36
C LYS A 88 12.39 -0.87 12.25
N VAL A 89 11.41 -0.82 11.37
CA VAL A 89 11.30 0.20 10.33
C VAL A 89 9.85 0.66 10.22
N ARG A 90 9.61 1.97 10.28
CA ARG A 90 8.31 2.57 9.95
C ARG A 90 8.34 2.95 8.47
N VAL A 91 7.37 2.48 7.71
CA VAL A 91 7.36 2.61 6.24
C VAL A 91 5.98 3.00 5.76
N GLN A 92 5.91 3.92 4.81
CA GLN A 92 4.69 4.25 4.10
C GLN A 92 4.38 3.24 2.97
N PRO A 93 3.10 3.03 2.61
CA PRO A 93 2.65 1.95 1.73
C PRO A 93 3.21 1.98 0.30
N GLY A 94 3.62 3.13 -0.22
CA GLY A 94 4.15 3.29 -1.58
C GLY A 94 5.65 2.97 -1.73
N VAL A 95 6.33 2.55 -0.67
CA VAL A 95 7.75 2.18 -0.70
C VAL A 95 7.92 0.74 -1.14
N THR A 96 8.88 0.46 -2.02
CA THR A 96 9.19 -0.92 -2.43
C THR A 96 9.97 -1.68 -1.36
N VAL A 97 9.80 -3.01 -1.32
CA VAL A 97 10.56 -3.90 -0.43
C VAL A 97 12.07 -3.72 -0.62
N ASN A 98 12.51 -3.66 -1.88
CA ASN A 98 13.92 -3.44 -2.22
C ASN A 98 14.49 -2.15 -1.62
N ARG A 99 13.71 -1.04 -1.64
CA ARG A 99 14.13 0.24 -1.07
C ARG A 99 14.24 0.19 0.46
N VAL A 100 13.31 -0.52 1.12
CA VAL A 100 13.39 -0.76 2.57
C VAL A 100 14.64 -1.58 2.90
N ASN A 101 14.88 -2.68 2.17
CA ASN A 101 16.05 -3.53 2.36
C ASN A 101 17.37 -2.76 2.15
N ALA A 102 17.42 -1.86 1.14
CA ALA A 102 18.57 -0.98 0.94
C ALA A 102 18.84 -0.08 2.17
N SER A 103 17.78 0.44 2.80
CA SER A 103 17.89 1.27 4.01
C SER A 103 18.34 0.47 5.25
N LEU A 104 18.01 -0.82 5.31
CA LEU A 104 18.37 -1.71 6.42
C LEU A 104 19.77 -2.33 6.26
N ARG A 105 20.34 -2.32 5.04
CA ARG A 105 21.63 -2.98 4.73
C ARG A 105 22.78 -2.53 5.64
N LYS A 106 22.86 -1.24 5.97
CA LYS A 106 23.91 -0.70 6.86
C LYS A 106 23.83 -1.25 8.29
N TYR A 107 22.69 -1.84 8.68
CA TYR A 107 22.49 -2.49 9.96
C TYR A 107 22.67 -4.02 9.88
N GLY A 108 23.06 -4.55 8.71
CA GLY A 108 23.14 -6.00 8.49
C GLY A 108 21.80 -6.72 8.49
N ARG A 109 20.70 -6.00 8.16
CA ARG A 109 19.33 -6.50 8.28
C ARG A 109 18.55 -6.35 6.97
N LYS A 110 17.46 -7.10 6.87
CA LYS A 110 16.43 -7.00 5.83
C LYS A 110 15.04 -7.23 6.43
N LEU A 111 13.99 -6.95 5.65
CA LEU A 111 12.62 -7.34 6.00
C LEU A 111 12.51 -8.88 6.06
N GLY A 112 11.57 -9.36 6.88
CA GLY A 112 11.22 -10.78 6.94
C GLY A 112 10.69 -11.30 5.60
N PRO A 113 9.59 -10.76 5.05
CA PRO A 113 9.04 -11.20 3.76
C PRO A 113 9.99 -10.86 2.60
N ASP A 114 10.17 -11.82 1.69
CA ASP A 114 11.05 -11.74 0.53
C ASP A 114 10.32 -12.14 -0.77
N PRO A 115 9.24 -11.42 -1.15
CA PRO A 115 8.49 -11.74 -2.36
C PRO A 115 9.37 -11.62 -3.60
N ALA A 116 9.17 -12.51 -4.59
CA ALA A 116 9.93 -12.50 -5.84
C ALA A 116 9.85 -11.15 -6.59
N SER A 117 8.79 -10.38 -6.36
CA SER A 117 8.55 -9.05 -6.93
C SER A 117 9.15 -7.90 -6.10
N GLU A 118 10.12 -8.13 -5.21
CA GLU A 118 10.63 -7.14 -4.24
C GLU A 118 11.08 -5.80 -4.85
N ILE A 119 11.51 -5.80 -6.11
CA ILE A 119 11.91 -4.60 -6.85
C ILE A 119 10.70 -3.70 -7.13
N ALA A 120 9.53 -4.27 -7.37
CA ALA A 120 8.32 -3.59 -7.83
C ALA A 120 7.20 -3.55 -6.80
N CYS A 121 7.01 -4.62 -6.00
CA CYS A 121 5.99 -4.66 -4.96
C CYS A 121 6.29 -3.65 -3.85
N THR A 122 5.23 -3.10 -3.27
CA THR A 122 5.34 -2.08 -2.24
C THR A 122 4.72 -2.54 -0.93
N ILE A 123 5.12 -1.93 0.17
CA ILE A 123 4.75 -2.33 1.53
C ILE A 123 3.23 -2.40 1.73
N GLY A 124 2.46 -1.48 1.14
CA GLY A 124 0.99 -1.54 1.22
C GLY A 124 0.41 -2.84 0.66
N GLY A 125 0.85 -3.25 -0.54
CA GLY A 125 0.44 -4.52 -1.16
C GLY A 125 0.97 -5.74 -0.41
N VAL A 126 2.20 -5.66 0.09
CA VAL A 126 2.84 -6.73 0.88
C VAL A 126 2.05 -7.01 2.17
N ILE A 127 1.58 -5.97 2.86
CA ILE A 127 0.73 -6.11 4.05
C ILE A 127 -0.66 -6.61 3.67
N ALA A 128 -1.28 -6.05 2.62
CA ALA A 128 -2.65 -6.38 2.24
C ALA A 128 -2.88 -7.87 1.93
N ASN A 129 -1.88 -8.56 1.38
CA ASN A 129 -1.98 -9.97 1.01
C ASN A 129 -1.11 -10.91 1.86
N ASN A 130 -0.57 -10.44 2.99
CA ASN A 130 0.35 -11.21 3.84
C ASN A 130 1.49 -11.84 3.03
N SER A 131 2.14 -11.04 2.19
CA SER A 131 3.20 -11.54 1.31
C SER A 131 4.27 -12.31 2.09
N SER A 132 4.72 -13.37 1.47
CA SER A 132 5.80 -14.23 1.94
C SER A 132 6.92 -14.25 0.89
N GLY A 133 7.69 -15.29 0.85
CA GLY A 133 8.71 -15.56 -0.14
C GLY A 133 9.35 -16.91 0.16
N MET A 134 10.34 -17.30 -0.62
CA MET A 134 10.96 -18.62 -0.47
C MET A 134 11.84 -18.75 0.78
N ALA A 135 12.50 -17.66 1.19
CA ALA A 135 13.43 -17.68 2.32
C ALA A 135 12.76 -17.32 3.66
N CYS A 136 11.65 -16.61 3.66
CA CYS A 136 11.00 -16.16 4.91
C CYS A 136 10.26 -17.30 5.64
N GLY A 137 9.87 -18.36 4.95
CA GLY A 137 9.03 -19.42 5.49
C GLY A 137 7.72 -18.89 6.11
N THR A 138 7.18 -19.60 7.08
CA THR A 138 6.00 -19.19 7.85
C THR A 138 6.33 -18.29 9.04
N GLU A 139 7.59 -18.27 9.45
CA GLU A 139 8.06 -17.56 10.64
C GLU A 139 8.28 -16.06 10.39
N PHE A 140 8.78 -15.71 9.20
CA PHE A 140 9.13 -14.35 8.85
C PHE A 140 8.21 -13.74 7.78
N ASN A 141 7.00 -14.25 7.61
CA ASN A 141 6.02 -13.66 6.71
C ASN A 141 5.59 -12.26 7.22
N THR A 142 4.85 -11.53 6.39
CA THR A 142 4.50 -10.15 6.67
C THR A 142 3.77 -9.99 8.01
N TYR A 143 2.73 -10.76 8.27
CA TYR A 143 1.94 -10.61 9.50
C TYR A 143 2.69 -11.00 10.77
N LYS A 144 3.64 -11.94 10.69
CA LYS A 144 4.46 -12.31 11.84
C LYS A 144 5.51 -11.25 12.20
N THR A 145 5.90 -10.43 11.23
CA THR A 145 6.91 -9.38 11.40
C THR A 145 6.30 -7.98 11.51
N LEU A 146 4.98 -7.84 11.35
CA LEU A 146 4.25 -6.58 11.52
C LEU A 146 4.09 -6.25 13.01
N SER A 147 4.63 -5.11 13.46
CA SER A 147 4.52 -4.66 14.86
C SER A 147 3.28 -3.82 15.11
N SER A 148 2.95 -2.92 14.18
CA SER A 148 1.78 -2.05 14.24
C SER A 148 1.42 -1.52 12.87
N LEU A 149 0.20 -1.01 12.73
CA LEU A 149 -0.34 -0.50 11.48
C LEU A 149 -1.14 0.78 11.73
N VAL A 150 -0.94 1.76 10.86
CA VAL A 150 -1.83 2.93 10.76
C VAL A 150 -2.70 2.73 9.52
N PHE A 151 -4.01 2.76 9.69
CA PHE A 151 -4.96 2.55 8.60
C PHE A 151 -6.21 3.40 8.75
N VAL A 152 -6.96 3.54 7.66
CA VAL A 152 -8.22 4.29 7.62
C VAL A 152 -9.35 3.31 7.37
N LEU A 153 -10.37 3.34 8.24
CA LEU A 153 -11.59 2.57 8.06
C LEU A 153 -12.49 3.16 6.96
N PRO A 154 -13.42 2.39 6.39
CA PRO A 154 -14.41 2.93 5.43
C PRO A 154 -15.26 4.09 5.99
N SER A 155 -15.43 4.17 7.32
CA SER A 155 -16.04 5.31 8.01
C SER A 155 -15.25 6.61 7.90
N GLY A 156 -14.00 6.56 7.42
CA GLY A 156 -13.05 7.66 7.45
C GLY A 156 -12.30 7.81 8.79
N THR A 157 -12.48 6.87 9.72
CA THR A 157 -11.75 6.88 11.00
C THR A 157 -10.32 6.41 10.79
N LEU A 158 -9.35 7.19 11.28
CA LEU A 158 -7.93 6.82 11.30
C LEU A 158 -7.64 6.05 12.59
N ILE A 159 -7.03 4.87 12.45
CA ILE A 159 -6.61 4.02 13.58
C ILE A 159 -5.09 3.85 13.53
N ASP A 160 -4.44 4.00 14.68
CA ASP A 160 -3.05 3.61 14.92
C ASP A 160 -3.02 2.48 15.95
N SER A 161 -2.78 1.25 15.50
CA SER A 161 -2.76 0.06 16.36
C SER A 161 -1.59 0.01 17.35
N SER A 162 -0.70 1.00 17.33
CA SER A 162 0.34 1.14 18.35
C SER A 162 -0.14 1.87 19.61
N GLN A 163 -1.30 2.50 19.57
CA GLN A 163 -1.91 3.21 20.69
C GLN A 163 -2.75 2.25 21.55
N LYS A 164 -2.73 2.45 22.88
CA LYS A 164 -3.40 1.56 23.84
C LYS A 164 -4.92 1.50 23.73
N ASP A 165 -5.53 2.50 23.09
CA ASP A 165 -6.99 2.62 22.92
C ASP A 165 -7.47 2.03 21.58
N ALA A 166 -6.62 1.27 20.88
CA ALA A 166 -6.97 0.66 19.60
C ALA A 166 -7.74 -0.68 19.75
N ASP A 167 -7.95 -1.15 20.98
CA ASP A 167 -8.60 -2.43 21.31
C ASP A 167 -10.10 -2.28 21.66
N ASP A 168 -10.66 -1.06 21.64
CA ASP A 168 -12.08 -0.75 21.79
C ASP A 168 -12.73 -0.41 20.42
#